data_bfcac66a5ba3eaf701cc107e965a3f9f
#
_entry.id   bfcac66a5ba3eaf701cc107e965a3f9f
#
_cell.length_a   1.000
_cell.length_b   1.000
_cell.length_c   1.000
_cell.angle_alpha   90.00
_cell.angle_beta   90.00
_cell.angle_gamma   90.00
#
_symmetry.space_group_name_H-M   'P 1'
#
loop_
_entity.id
_entity.type
_entity.pdbx_description
1 polymer ?
#
loop_
_entity_poly.entity_id
_entity_poly.type
_entity_poly.pdbx_seq_one_letter_code
_entity_poly.pdbx_strand_id
1 'polypeptide(L)'
;MLIRKPTVLRIALLSAILTTSWFQPHSTARADIVVDGADPTWNHTIQDWCSRHIPEPFRTRDRMQVRLYGDRQMEEYLNPTPDDRQQQHQSNNAGDTSDIDGVFEDSPPRVTLRMSGAAMPDMFTFAHEYGHYVWFDLFTGMDRRRYETIYKRQRAQHHLVTAYASTDLEEGFAEAFSFYVADPVTLAHRDADSGHFLDVWTSAHSASPDRS
;
A
#
# COMPACT_ATOMS: atom_id res chain seq x y z
N MET A 1 -3.62 -21.55 74.71
CA MET A 1 -3.11 -20.17 74.75
C MET A 1 -3.07 -19.67 73.32
N LEU A 2 -4.17 -19.04 72.88
CA LEU A 2 -4.35 -18.55 71.50
C LEU A 2 -4.03 -17.05 71.46
N ILE A 3 -2.97 -16.69 70.74
CA ILE A 3 -2.57 -15.27 70.52
C ILE A 3 -3.33 -14.78 69.26
N ARG A 4 -4.27 -13.86 69.46
CA ARG A 4 -4.95 -13.15 68.39
C ARG A 4 -4.03 -12.02 67.84
N LYS A 5 -3.80 -12.01 66.52
CA LYS A 5 -3.12 -10.92 65.85
C LYS A 5 -4.13 -9.77 65.54
N PRO A 6 -3.73 -8.51 65.66
CA PRO A 6 -4.61 -7.39 65.34
C PRO A 6 -4.76 -7.18 63.85
N THR A 7 -6.02 -6.95 63.45
CA THR A 7 -6.40 -6.57 62.05
C THR A 7 -6.07 -5.10 61.84
N VAL A 8 -5.19 -4.82 60.91
CA VAL A 8 -4.86 -3.44 60.51
C VAL A 8 -5.84 -3.03 59.41
N LEU A 9 -6.72 -2.07 59.76
CA LEU A 9 -7.63 -1.39 58.86
C LEU A 9 -6.86 -0.44 57.94
N ARG A 10 -6.70 -0.79 56.68
CA ARG A 10 -6.15 0.13 55.67
C ARG A 10 -7.26 0.98 55.07
N ILE A 11 -7.27 2.27 55.39
CA ILE A 11 -8.13 3.29 54.74
C ILE A 11 -7.51 3.59 53.37
N ALA A 12 -8.22 3.17 52.30
CA ALA A 12 -7.85 3.57 50.92
C ALA A 12 -8.39 4.97 50.66
N LEU A 13 -7.49 5.95 50.57
CA LEU A 13 -7.82 7.27 50.02
C LEU A 13 -8.03 7.12 48.49
N LEU A 14 -9.26 7.23 48.01
CA LEU A 14 -9.57 7.41 46.61
C LEU A 14 -9.23 8.87 46.19
N SER A 15 -8.05 9.04 45.58
CA SER A 15 -7.74 10.26 44.85
C SER A 15 -8.41 10.20 43.50
N ALA A 16 -9.50 10.95 43.31
CA ALA A 16 -10.11 11.16 42.01
C ALA A 16 -9.19 12.04 41.16
N ILE A 17 -8.44 11.42 40.26
CA ILE A 17 -7.71 12.15 39.20
C ILE A 17 -8.73 12.46 38.12
N LEU A 18 -9.17 13.71 38.06
CA LEU A 18 -9.88 14.29 36.93
C LEU A 18 -8.91 14.36 35.74
N THR A 19 -8.85 13.33 34.93
CA THR A 19 -8.21 13.40 33.63
C THR A 19 -9.10 14.21 32.68
N THR A 20 -8.78 15.51 32.54
CA THR A 20 -9.30 16.30 31.43
C THR A 20 -8.77 15.67 30.15
N SER A 21 -9.63 14.88 29.51
CA SER A 21 -9.41 14.34 28.18
C SER A 21 -9.35 15.53 27.22
N TRP A 22 -8.13 15.91 26.85
CA TRP A 22 -7.91 16.84 25.76
C TRP A 22 -8.33 16.12 24.48
N PHE A 23 -9.49 16.53 23.95
CA PHE A 23 -9.92 16.17 22.61
C PHE A 23 -8.89 16.79 21.65
N GLN A 24 -7.84 16.06 21.34
CA GLN A 24 -7.04 16.40 20.17
C GLN A 24 -7.90 16.06 18.97
N PRO A 25 -8.12 17.01 18.05
CA PRO A 25 -8.73 16.67 16.77
C PRO A 25 -7.82 15.63 16.14
N HIS A 26 -8.35 14.41 15.92
CA HIS A 26 -7.67 13.38 15.16
C HIS A 26 -7.33 14.00 13.80
N SER A 27 -6.05 14.30 13.61
CA SER A 27 -5.52 14.61 12.30
C SER A 27 -5.85 13.38 11.45
N THR A 28 -6.79 13.54 10.52
CA THR A 28 -6.98 12.56 9.46
C THR A 28 -5.62 12.42 8.80
N ALA A 29 -4.96 11.29 9.03
CA ALA A 29 -3.65 11.02 8.50
C ALA A 29 -3.75 11.08 6.97
N ARG A 30 -3.38 12.25 6.43
CA ARG A 30 -3.29 12.45 5.01
C ARG A 30 -2.08 11.65 4.58
N ALA A 31 -2.24 10.73 3.65
CA ALA A 31 -1.13 9.99 3.09
C ALA A 31 -0.06 11.00 2.64
N ASP A 32 1.07 11.04 3.33
CA ASP A 32 2.19 11.90 2.94
C ASP A 32 2.94 11.26 1.78
N ILE A 33 2.34 11.33 0.59
CA ILE A 33 3.01 10.98 -0.64
C ILE A 33 3.91 12.16 -1.02
N VAL A 34 5.19 11.91 -1.08
CA VAL A 34 6.20 12.90 -1.48
C VAL A 34 6.75 12.50 -2.83
N VAL A 35 6.49 13.34 -3.83
CA VAL A 35 7.05 13.18 -5.17
C VAL A 35 8.44 13.83 -5.21
N ASP A 36 9.45 13.02 -5.48
CA ASP A 36 10.85 13.44 -5.54
C ASP A 36 11.31 13.55 -7.00
N GLY A 37 12.07 14.61 -7.32
CA GLY A 37 12.71 14.78 -8.62
C GLY A 37 11.83 15.33 -9.76
N ALA A 38 10.58 15.70 -9.50
CA ALA A 38 9.68 16.23 -10.53
C ALA A 38 9.21 17.66 -10.23
N ASP A 39 8.60 18.27 -11.23
CA ASP A 39 7.86 19.51 -11.10
C ASP A 39 6.87 19.41 -9.91
N PRO A 40 6.82 20.40 -9.01
CA PRO A 40 5.88 20.45 -7.88
C PRO A 40 4.42 20.19 -8.25
N THR A 41 4.05 20.45 -9.49
CA THR A 41 2.74 20.16 -10.07
C THR A 41 2.36 18.69 -9.94
N TRP A 42 3.32 17.77 -10.15
CA TRP A 42 3.06 16.33 -10.08
C TRP A 42 2.78 15.85 -8.66
N ASN A 43 3.42 16.44 -7.67
CA ASN A 43 3.15 16.12 -6.27
C ASN A 43 1.66 16.35 -5.94
N HIS A 44 1.13 17.52 -6.30
CA HIS A 44 -0.28 17.82 -6.07
C HIS A 44 -1.22 16.90 -6.87
N THR A 45 -0.88 16.65 -8.12
CA THR A 45 -1.67 15.79 -9.02
C THR A 45 -1.77 14.36 -8.49
N ILE A 46 -0.66 13.75 -8.06
CA ILE A 46 -0.63 12.39 -7.52
C ILE A 46 -1.37 12.32 -6.19
N GLN A 47 -1.15 13.28 -5.28
CA GLN A 47 -1.86 13.34 -4.00
C GLN A 47 -3.37 13.49 -4.18
N ASP A 48 -3.79 14.35 -5.11
CA ASP A 48 -5.19 14.57 -5.42
C ASP A 48 -5.84 13.33 -6.05
N TRP A 49 -5.13 12.65 -6.95
CA TRP A 49 -5.57 11.39 -7.50
C TRP A 49 -5.73 10.31 -6.41
N CYS A 50 -4.75 10.13 -5.54
CA CYS A 50 -4.81 9.18 -4.43
C CYS A 50 -5.98 9.47 -3.49
N SER A 51 -6.22 10.75 -3.19
CA SER A 51 -7.34 11.15 -2.32
C SER A 51 -8.72 10.82 -2.90
N ARG A 52 -8.83 10.76 -4.23
CA ARG A 52 -10.09 10.46 -4.92
C ARG A 52 -10.28 8.97 -5.21
N HIS A 53 -9.21 8.24 -5.50
CA HIS A 53 -9.31 6.88 -6.02
C HIS A 53 -8.91 5.80 -5.01
N ILE A 54 -7.97 6.07 -4.11
CA ILE A 54 -7.56 5.08 -3.11
C ILE A 54 -8.45 5.18 -1.89
N PRO A 55 -9.25 4.14 -1.56
CA PRO A 55 -10.06 4.11 -0.35
C PRO A 55 -9.22 4.31 0.91
N GLU A 56 -9.79 5.00 1.91
CA GLU A 56 -9.08 5.39 3.13
C GLU A 56 -8.32 4.25 3.81
N PRO A 57 -8.87 3.04 3.98
CA PRO A 57 -8.15 1.95 4.63
C PRO A 57 -6.88 1.49 3.92
N PHE A 58 -6.76 1.73 2.61
CA PHE A 58 -5.56 1.43 1.83
C PHE A 58 -4.55 2.57 1.80
N ARG A 59 -4.89 3.76 2.32
CA ARG A 59 -3.95 4.88 2.30
C ARG A 59 -2.78 4.60 3.23
N THR A 60 -1.58 4.89 2.72
CA THR A 60 -0.37 4.77 3.53
C THR A 60 -0.46 5.68 4.76
N ARG A 61 -0.01 5.18 5.90
CA ARG A 61 0.19 5.97 7.12
C ARG A 61 1.63 6.46 7.22
N ASP A 62 2.52 5.81 6.49
CA ASP A 62 3.92 6.16 6.39
C ASP A 62 4.16 7.06 5.18
N ARG A 63 5.30 7.74 5.20
CA ARG A 63 5.71 8.58 4.09
C ARG A 63 6.15 7.71 2.92
N MET A 64 5.32 7.63 1.88
CA MET A 64 5.67 6.98 0.63
C MET A 64 6.40 7.99 -0.29
N GLN A 65 7.53 7.59 -0.84
CA GLN A 65 8.21 8.34 -1.87
C GLN A 65 7.72 7.90 -3.25
N VAL A 66 7.47 8.89 -4.13
CA VAL A 66 7.24 8.63 -5.55
C VAL A 66 8.35 9.31 -6.33
N ARG A 67 9.06 8.55 -7.16
CA ARG A 67 10.11 9.05 -8.06
C ARG A 67 9.60 9.03 -9.48
N LEU A 68 9.88 10.09 -10.20
CA LEU A 68 9.52 10.22 -11.61
C LEU A 68 10.80 10.32 -12.42
N TYR A 69 11.10 9.29 -13.18
CA TYR A 69 12.33 9.17 -13.97
C TYR A 69 12.02 9.23 -15.47
N GLY A 70 12.76 10.05 -16.22
CA GLY A 70 12.78 9.94 -17.67
C GLY A 70 13.43 8.62 -18.13
N ASP A 71 13.25 8.26 -19.39
CA ASP A 71 13.70 6.97 -19.95
C ASP A 71 15.13 6.63 -19.56
N ARG A 72 16.08 7.56 -19.76
CA ARG A 72 17.49 7.33 -19.42
C ARG A 72 17.71 7.09 -17.93
N GLN A 73 17.05 7.85 -17.06
CA GLN A 73 17.20 7.70 -15.61
C GLN A 73 16.58 6.36 -15.13
N MET A 74 15.48 5.94 -15.74
CA MET A 74 14.85 4.66 -15.45
C MET A 74 15.75 3.50 -15.88
N GLU A 75 16.36 3.59 -17.05
CA GLU A 75 17.33 2.59 -17.50
C GLU A 75 18.58 2.50 -16.62
N GLU A 76 19.14 3.65 -16.22
CA GLU A 76 20.28 3.70 -15.27
C GLU A 76 19.89 3.10 -13.91
N TYR A 77 18.67 3.35 -13.44
CA TYR A 77 18.15 2.81 -12.20
C TYR A 77 17.93 1.29 -12.25
N LEU A 78 17.39 0.77 -13.36
CA LEU A 78 17.12 -0.66 -13.53
C LEU A 78 18.40 -1.46 -13.84
N ASN A 79 19.42 -0.82 -14.44
CA ASN A 79 20.70 -1.43 -14.81
C ASN A 79 21.87 -0.74 -14.10
N PRO A 80 21.94 -0.77 -12.76
CA PRO A 80 23.01 -0.10 -12.03
C PRO A 80 24.37 -0.67 -12.38
N THR A 81 25.39 0.21 -12.42
CA THR A 81 26.77 -0.23 -12.65
C THR A 81 27.25 -1.16 -11.52
N PRO A 82 28.32 -1.96 -11.74
CA PRO A 82 28.87 -2.82 -10.69
C PRO A 82 29.23 -2.10 -9.39
N ASP A 83 29.63 -0.83 -9.47
CA ASP A 83 29.98 0.01 -8.32
C ASP A 83 28.72 0.44 -7.55
N ASP A 84 27.61 0.67 -8.25
CA ASP A 84 26.33 1.05 -7.64
C ASP A 84 25.62 -0.13 -6.98
N ARG A 85 25.85 -1.37 -7.46
CA ARG A 85 25.24 -2.60 -6.93
C ARG A 85 25.64 -2.92 -5.50
N GLN A 86 26.76 -2.42 -5.02
CA GLN A 86 27.18 -2.62 -3.62
C GLN A 86 26.31 -1.87 -2.61
N GLN A 87 25.49 -0.92 -3.07
CA GLN A 87 24.61 -0.10 -2.23
C GLN A 87 23.11 -0.47 -2.33
N GLN A 88 22.74 -1.32 -3.29
CA GLN A 88 21.36 -1.67 -3.54
C GLN A 88 21.16 -3.21 -3.45
N HIS A 89 20.28 -3.65 -2.54
CA HIS A 89 19.83 -5.04 -2.46
C HIS A 89 18.75 -5.30 -3.52
N GLN A 90 19.09 -5.22 -4.81
CA GLN A 90 18.14 -5.50 -5.88
C GLN A 90 18.35 -6.88 -6.50
N SER A 91 17.25 -7.57 -6.71
CA SER A 91 17.16 -8.82 -7.45
C SER A 91 17.62 -8.63 -8.89
N ASN A 92 18.65 -9.38 -9.31
CA ASN A 92 19.24 -9.30 -10.62
C ASN A 92 18.41 -10.09 -11.64
N ASN A 93 17.47 -9.46 -12.31
CA ASN A 93 17.00 -9.93 -13.60
C ASN A 93 17.50 -8.94 -14.68
N ALA A 94 18.66 -9.24 -15.26
CA ALA A 94 19.17 -8.55 -16.45
C ALA A 94 18.34 -9.02 -17.67
N GLY A 95 17.09 -8.57 -17.75
CA GLY A 95 16.19 -8.68 -18.89
C GLY A 95 16.15 -7.38 -19.66
N ASP A 96 15.42 -7.36 -20.77
CA ASP A 96 15.05 -6.11 -21.43
C ASP A 96 14.19 -5.28 -20.46
N THR A 97 14.69 -4.11 -20.09
CA THR A 97 14.06 -3.20 -19.12
C THR A 97 13.25 -2.11 -19.80
N SER A 98 13.17 -2.13 -21.13
CA SER A 98 12.46 -1.11 -21.91
C SER A 98 10.96 -1.06 -21.63
N ASP A 99 10.38 -2.18 -21.22
CA ASP A 99 8.95 -2.34 -20.98
C ASP A 99 8.57 -2.18 -19.49
N ILE A 100 9.53 -1.81 -18.64
CA ILE A 100 9.26 -1.57 -17.21
C ILE A 100 8.89 -0.10 -17.02
N ASP A 101 7.62 0.17 -16.73
CA ASP A 101 7.09 1.51 -16.53
C ASP A 101 6.99 1.92 -15.06
N GLY A 102 7.02 0.95 -14.13
CA GLY A 102 6.98 1.17 -12.69
C GLY A 102 7.79 0.16 -11.90
N VAL A 103 8.17 0.53 -10.69
CA VAL A 103 8.83 -0.35 -9.70
C VAL A 103 8.42 0.06 -8.30
N PHE A 104 8.02 -0.92 -7.48
CA PHE A 104 7.85 -0.74 -6.04
C PHE A 104 9.05 -1.27 -5.26
N GLU A 105 9.49 -0.52 -4.25
CA GLU A 105 10.48 -0.93 -3.25
C GLU A 105 9.84 -0.82 -1.86
N ASP A 106 9.99 -1.85 -1.02
CA ASP A 106 9.30 -1.96 0.26
C ASP A 106 9.99 -1.23 1.43
N SER A 107 11.28 -0.98 1.36
CA SER A 107 12.04 -0.52 2.53
C SER A 107 13.08 0.57 2.20
N PRO A 108 12.77 1.86 2.34
CA PRO A 108 11.46 2.44 2.68
C PRO A 108 10.46 2.35 1.52
N PRO A 109 9.14 2.39 1.78
CA PRO A 109 8.13 2.30 0.73
C PRO A 109 8.33 3.38 -0.35
N ARG A 110 8.53 2.94 -1.59
CA ARG A 110 8.82 3.82 -2.73
C ARG A 110 8.25 3.27 -4.01
N VAL A 111 7.65 4.16 -4.80
CA VAL A 111 7.22 3.88 -6.16
C VAL A 111 8.10 4.70 -7.11
N THR A 112 8.72 4.05 -8.06
CA THR A 112 9.46 4.72 -9.15
C THR A 112 8.69 4.52 -10.45
N LEU A 113 8.38 5.60 -11.17
CA LEU A 113 7.63 5.57 -12.42
C LEU A 113 8.47 6.12 -13.58
N ARG A 114 8.33 5.50 -14.74
CA ARG A 114 8.85 6.02 -16.00
C ARG A 114 7.96 7.15 -16.50
N MET A 115 8.59 8.22 -16.95
CA MET A 115 7.95 9.39 -17.54
C MET A 115 8.29 9.50 -19.01
N SER A 116 7.32 9.38 -19.88
CA SER A 116 7.47 9.63 -21.32
C SER A 116 7.30 11.12 -21.61
N GLY A 117 8.39 11.86 -21.58
CA GLY A 117 8.40 13.32 -21.83
C GLY A 117 7.77 14.13 -20.70
N ALA A 118 6.98 15.16 -21.05
CA ALA A 118 6.29 16.04 -20.09
C ALA A 118 4.85 15.60 -19.79
N ALA A 119 4.49 14.37 -20.16
CA ALA A 119 3.15 13.85 -19.92
C ALA A 119 2.92 13.55 -18.43
N MET A 120 1.66 13.55 -18.00
CA MET A 120 1.28 13.07 -16.67
C MET A 120 1.75 11.62 -16.49
N PRO A 121 2.25 11.24 -15.30
CA PRO A 121 2.55 9.84 -15.00
C PRO A 121 1.35 8.93 -15.29
N ASP A 122 1.61 7.74 -15.77
CA ASP A 122 0.54 6.75 -15.91
C ASP A 122 0.02 6.35 -14.53
N MET A 123 -1.17 6.82 -14.22
CA MET A 123 -1.78 6.55 -12.91
C MET A 123 -2.26 5.11 -12.76
N PHE A 124 -2.37 4.37 -13.86
CA PHE A 124 -2.67 2.95 -13.82
C PHE A 124 -1.43 2.16 -13.36
N THR A 125 -0.27 2.46 -13.94
CA THR A 125 1.03 1.94 -13.47
C THR A 125 1.29 2.35 -12.01
N PHE A 126 1.03 3.60 -11.64
CA PHE A 126 1.13 4.03 -10.24
C PHE A 126 0.24 3.18 -9.31
N ALA A 127 -1.01 2.92 -9.70
CA ALA A 127 -1.94 2.12 -8.92
C ALA A 127 -1.50 0.67 -8.79
N HIS A 128 -0.87 0.11 -9.83
CA HIS A 128 -0.28 -1.22 -9.83
C HIS A 128 0.86 -1.30 -8.78
N GLU A 129 1.81 -0.39 -8.84
CA GLU A 129 2.93 -0.33 -7.88
C GLU A 129 2.44 -0.06 -6.44
N TYR A 130 1.38 0.75 -6.30
CA TYR A 130 0.71 0.93 -5.01
C TYR A 130 0.03 -0.36 -4.52
N GLY A 131 -0.43 -1.21 -5.43
CA GLY A 131 -0.94 -2.55 -5.12
C GLY A 131 0.11 -3.42 -4.43
N HIS A 132 1.37 -3.38 -4.87
CA HIS A 132 2.46 -4.05 -4.16
C HIS A 132 2.65 -3.52 -2.74
N TYR A 133 2.57 -2.20 -2.53
CA TYR A 133 2.57 -1.63 -1.17
C TYR A 133 1.45 -2.21 -0.31
N VAL A 134 0.22 -2.29 -0.83
CA VAL A 134 -0.91 -2.89 -0.09
C VAL A 134 -0.63 -4.35 0.24
N TRP A 135 -0.07 -5.09 -0.70
CA TRP A 135 0.27 -6.50 -0.52
C TRP A 135 1.32 -6.75 0.55
N PHE A 136 2.42 -6.00 0.51
CA PHE A 136 3.57 -6.23 1.40
C PHE A 136 3.39 -5.59 2.78
N ASP A 137 2.87 -4.36 2.84
CA ASP A 137 2.87 -3.54 4.05
C ASP A 137 1.53 -3.52 4.79
N LEU A 138 0.39 -3.60 4.07
CA LEU A 138 -0.92 -3.50 4.70
C LEU A 138 -1.58 -4.85 4.96
N PHE A 139 -1.41 -5.81 4.06
CA PHE A 139 -2.03 -7.11 4.21
C PHE A 139 -1.32 -7.99 5.22
N THR A 140 -2.12 -8.58 6.12
CA THR A 140 -1.64 -9.63 7.01
C THR A 140 -1.40 -10.93 6.23
N GLY A 141 -0.63 -11.86 6.82
CA GLY A 141 -0.48 -13.20 6.23
C GLY A 141 -1.82 -13.95 6.07
N MET A 142 -2.87 -13.56 6.80
CA MET A 142 -4.21 -14.13 6.64
C MET A 142 -4.91 -13.55 5.41
N ASP A 143 -4.80 -12.26 5.17
CA ASP A 143 -5.39 -11.59 4.01
C ASP A 143 -4.77 -12.13 2.73
N ARG A 144 -3.43 -12.24 2.70
CA ARG A 144 -2.71 -12.83 1.56
C ARG A 144 -3.15 -14.28 1.26
N ARG A 145 -3.32 -15.12 2.27
CA ARG A 145 -3.83 -16.50 2.07
C ARG A 145 -5.27 -16.55 1.56
N ARG A 146 -6.12 -15.62 2.01
CA ARG A 146 -7.50 -15.52 1.50
C ARG A 146 -7.50 -15.13 0.03
N TYR A 147 -6.71 -14.13 -0.34
CA TYR A 147 -6.58 -13.71 -1.73
C TYR A 147 -5.96 -14.81 -2.61
N GLU A 148 -4.94 -15.50 -2.13
CA GLU A 148 -4.30 -16.63 -2.84
C GLU A 148 -5.33 -17.70 -3.26
N THR A 149 -6.33 -17.97 -2.40
CA THR A 149 -7.40 -18.92 -2.72
C THR A 149 -8.27 -18.43 -3.87
N ILE A 150 -8.58 -17.13 -3.90
CA ILE A 150 -9.32 -16.48 -4.98
C ILE A 150 -8.49 -16.52 -6.27
N TYR A 151 -7.26 -16.04 -6.21
CA TYR A 151 -6.34 -16.00 -7.34
C TYR A 151 -6.19 -17.37 -8.02
N LYS A 152 -5.95 -18.44 -7.25
CA LYS A 152 -5.82 -19.81 -7.80
C LYS A 152 -7.08 -20.24 -8.54
N ARG A 153 -8.26 -19.92 -8.02
CA ARG A 153 -9.54 -20.21 -8.66
C ARG A 153 -9.71 -19.43 -9.95
N GLN A 154 -9.52 -18.10 -9.91
CA GLN A 154 -9.65 -17.21 -11.06
C GLN A 154 -8.65 -17.55 -12.17
N ARG A 155 -7.41 -17.84 -11.80
CA ARG A 155 -6.38 -18.28 -12.74
C ARG A 155 -6.77 -19.58 -13.45
N ALA A 156 -7.27 -20.58 -12.72
CA ALA A 156 -7.73 -21.85 -13.29
C ALA A 156 -8.93 -21.70 -14.24
N GLN A 157 -9.74 -20.66 -14.04
CA GLN A 157 -10.93 -20.34 -14.86
C GLN A 157 -10.62 -19.35 -15.98
N HIS A 158 -9.39 -18.83 -16.09
CA HIS A 158 -9.01 -17.74 -17.00
C HIS A 158 -9.83 -16.43 -16.81
N HIS A 159 -10.18 -16.14 -15.56
CA HIS A 159 -10.98 -14.96 -15.17
C HIS A 159 -10.14 -13.89 -14.48
N LEU A 160 -8.81 -13.94 -14.56
CA LEU A 160 -7.97 -12.85 -14.10
C LEU A 160 -8.18 -11.60 -14.97
N VAL A 161 -8.04 -10.42 -14.37
CA VAL A 161 -8.37 -9.15 -15.02
C VAL A 161 -7.54 -8.89 -16.28
N THR A 162 -6.26 -9.29 -16.28
CA THR A 162 -5.36 -9.22 -17.44
C THR A 162 -4.58 -10.51 -17.63
N ALA A 163 -3.87 -10.64 -18.76
CA ALA A 163 -2.92 -11.72 -18.98
C ALA A 163 -1.69 -11.58 -18.04
N TYR A 164 -1.25 -10.35 -17.77
CA TYR A 164 -0.13 -10.06 -16.89
C TYR A 164 -0.41 -10.50 -15.44
N ALA A 165 -1.64 -10.35 -14.97
CA ALA A 165 -2.08 -10.88 -13.68
C ALA A 165 -1.83 -12.38 -13.48
N SER A 166 -1.63 -13.14 -14.57
CA SER A 166 -1.35 -14.58 -14.49
C SER A 166 0.13 -14.91 -14.23
N THR A 167 1.02 -13.92 -14.19
CA THR A 167 2.47 -14.12 -14.00
C THR A 167 2.75 -14.78 -12.66
N ASP A 168 2.33 -14.16 -11.58
CA ASP A 168 2.36 -14.72 -10.24
C ASP A 168 1.24 -14.15 -9.36
N LEU A 169 1.25 -14.50 -8.07
CA LEU A 169 0.20 -14.11 -7.13
C LEU A 169 0.25 -12.62 -6.78
N GLU A 170 1.45 -12.06 -6.67
CA GLU A 170 1.69 -10.68 -6.27
C GLU A 170 1.31 -9.73 -7.40
N GLU A 171 1.73 -10.07 -8.63
CA GLU A 171 1.31 -9.35 -9.83
C GLU A 171 -0.21 -9.45 -10.05
N GLY A 172 -0.78 -10.63 -9.80
CA GLY A 172 -2.23 -10.83 -9.87
C GLY A 172 -2.99 -9.95 -8.90
N PHE A 173 -2.45 -9.72 -7.72
CA PHE A 173 -3.04 -8.79 -6.76
C PHE A 173 -2.84 -7.33 -7.18
N ALA A 174 -1.64 -6.94 -7.59
CA ALA A 174 -1.33 -5.58 -8.01
C ALA A 174 -2.19 -5.15 -9.21
N GLU A 175 -2.36 -6.03 -10.19
CA GLU A 175 -3.28 -5.82 -11.31
C GLU A 175 -4.74 -5.66 -10.84
N ALA A 176 -5.25 -6.59 -10.01
CA ALA A 176 -6.61 -6.47 -9.49
C ALA A 176 -6.82 -5.18 -8.70
N PHE A 177 -5.83 -4.76 -7.91
CA PHE A 177 -5.88 -3.50 -7.15
C PHE A 177 -5.87 -2.27 -8.08
N SER A 178 -5.03 -2.26 -9.12
CA SER A 178 -5.00 -1.15 -10.07
C SER A 178 -6.36 -0.96 -10.75
N PHE A 179 -7.01 -2.04 -11.19
CA PHE A 179 -8.37 -1.98 -11.72
C PHE A 179 -9.41 -1.60 -10.66
N TYR A 180 -9.26 -2.07 -9.42
CA TYR A 180 -10.17 -1.71 -8.35
C TYR A 180 -10.26 -0.19 -8.11
N VAL A 181 -9.13 0.51 -8.20
CA VAL A 181 -9.07 1.96 -7.94
C VAL A 181 -9.20 2.81 -9.19
N ALA A 182 -8.80 2.33 -10.37
CA ALA A 182 -8.78 3.11 -11.61
C ALA A 182 -9.90 2.74 -12.59
N ASP A 183 -10.30 1.46 -12.66
CA ASP A 183 -11.37 0.97 -13.56
C ASP A 183 -12.16 -0.18 -12.90
N PRO A 184 -12.95 0.11 -11.85
CA PRO A 184 -13.73 -0.91 -11.14
C PRO A 184 -14.79 -1.60 -12.00
N VAL A 185 -15.22 -0.98 -13.09
CA VAL A 185 -16.19 -1.57 -14.02
C VAL A 185 -15.57 -2.77 -14.74
N THR A 186 -14.36 -2.61 -15.27
CA THR A 186 -13.64 -3.70 -15.92
C THR A 186 -13.33 -4.81 -14.92
N LEU A 187 -12.90 -4.49 -13.70
CA LEU A 187 -12.67 -5.49 -12.66
C LEU A 187 -13.92 -6.31 -12.37
N ALA A 188 -15.06 -5.65 -12.16
CA ALA A 188 -16.33 -6.32 -11.89
C ALA A 188 -16.78 -7.28 -13.01
N HIS A 189 -16.41 -6.99 -14.25
CA HIS A 189 -16.74 -7.84 -15.40
C HIS A 189 -15.76 -9.00 -15.58
N ARG A 190 -14.48 -8.83 -15.29
CA ARG A 190 -13.45 -9.82 -15.59
C ARG A 190 -13.06 -10.66 -14.38
N ASP A 191 -12.95 -10.04 -13.21
CA ASP A 191 -12.50 -10.65 -11.96
C ASP A 191 -13.32 -10.14 -10.77
N ALA A 192 -14.61 -10.43 -10.80
CA ALA A 192 -15.55 -10.00 -9.76
C ALA A 192 -15.17 -10.48 -8.35
N ASP A 193 -14.52 -11.63 -8.23
CA ASP A 193 -14.15 -12.19 -6.94
C ASP A 193 -13.03 -11.39 -6.28
N SER A 194 -12.03 -10.93 -7.06
CA SER A 194 -10.98 -10.02 -6.57
C SER A 194 -11.57 -8.67 -6.15
N GLY A 195 -12.49 -8.12 -6.94
CA GLY A 195 -13.22 -6.90 -6.58
C GLY A 195 -14.00 -7.05 -5.27
N HIS A 196 -14.77 -8.13 -5.15
CA HIS A 196 -15.51 -8.42 -3.92
C HIS A 196 -14.59 -8.59 -2.69
N PHE A 197 -13.45 -9.26 -2.84
CA PHE A 197 -12.47 -9.39 -1.75
C PHE A 197 -11.98 -8.02 -1.27
N LEU A 198 -11.65 -7.11 -2.19
CA LEU A 198 -11.20 -5.76 -1.87
C LEU A 198 -12.30 -4.93 -1.19
N ASP A 199 -13.57 -5.05 -1.63
CA ASP A 199 -14.72 -4.40 -0.99
C ASP A 199 -14.92 -4.88 0.45
N VAL A 200 -14.87 -6.19 0.68
CA VAL A 200 -15.01 -6.79 2.02
C VAL A 200 -13.87 -6.33 2.93
N TRP A 201 -12.64 -6.35 2.43
CA TRP A 201 -11.48 -5.90 3.20
C TRP A 201 -11.60 -4.41 3.55
N THR A 202 -11.94 -3.56 2.58
CA THR A 202 -12.17 -2.12 2.78
C THR A 202 -13.23 -1.87 3.84
N SER A 203 -14.38 -2.53 3.73
CA SER A 203 -15.49 -2.37 4.67
C SER A 203 -15.10 -2.76 6.10
N ALA A 204 -14.35 -3.86 6.24
CA ALA A 204 -13.91 -4.34 7.55
C ALA A 204 -12.90 -3.39 8.23
N HIS A 205 -12.15 -2.61 7.45
CA HIS A 205 -11.10 -1.73 7.96
C HIS A 205 -11.51 -0.25 8.04
N SER A 206 -12.59 0.15 7.36
CA SER A 206 -13.19 1.49 7.47
C SER A 206 -13.89 1.72 8.80
N ALA A 207 -14.38 0.66 9.46
CA ALA A 207 -15.20 0.73 10.68
C ALA A 207 -14.39 0.74 11.99
N SER A 208 -13.06 0.70 11.96
CA SER A 208 -12.21 0.66 13.17
C SER A 208 -11.60 2.03 13.46
N PRO A 209 -12.21 2.86 14.34
CA PRO A 209 -11.58 4.11 14.81
C PRO A 209 -10.39 3.91 15.76
N ASP A 210 -10.06 2.66 16.12
CA ASP A 210 -9.08 2.34 17.17
C ASP A 210 -7.92 1.47 16.63
N ARG A 211 -7.15 2.01 15.70
CA ARG A 211 -5.77 1.52 15.46
C ARG A 211 -4.81 2.68 15.69
N SER A 212 -4.67 3.06 16.94
CA SER A 212 -3.58 3.89 17.44
C SER A 212 -2.47 3.04 18.02
#